data_ae03b5b3f1023e9b6b227d28101bfca4
#
_entry.id   ae03b5b3f1023e9b6b227d28101bfca4
#
_cell.length_a   1.000
_cell.length_b   1.000
_cell.length_c   1.000
_cell.angle_alpha   90.00
_cell.angle_beta   90.00
_cell.angle_gamma   90.00
#
_symmetry.space_group_name_H-M   'P 1'
#
loop_
_entity.id
_entity.type
_entity.pdbx_description
1 polymer ?
#
loop_
_entity_poly.entity_id
_entity_poly.type
_entity_poly.pdbx_seq_one_letter_code
_entity_poly.pdbx_strand_id
1 'polypeptide(L)'
;ERMVERGYDREFAQRCFNQIRGFGEYGFPESHAASFAHLVYVSSWLKCHFPAAFGCALLNSQPMGFYAPAQIVRDAREHGVSVLPADVNLSQWDCTLEDIGGETPANDRERGRQERNIALRLGLRQVDGLPEAVAARLIAEREAGGAYADVAALKDRARIGPAHIERLASGDCFGSMQL
;
A
#
# COMPACT_ATOMS: atom_id res chain seq x y z
N GLU A 1 -24.51 -6.09 -43.76
CA GLU A 1 -25.68 -6.74 -44.34
C GLU A 1 -26.80 -6.89 -43.31
N ARG A 2 -26.63 -7.61 -42.20
CA ARG A 2 -27.66 -7.81 -41.16
C ARG A 2 -28.29 -6.54 -40.57
N MET A 3 -27.56 -5.42 -40.50
CA MET A 3 -28.12 -4.16 -40.00
C MET A 3 -29.13 -3.58 -41.00
N VAL A 4 -28.80 -3.62 -42.31
CA VAL A 4 -29.70 -3.14 -43.38
C VAL A 4 -30.93 -4.04 -43.49
N GLU A 5 -30.78 -5.35 -43.38
CA GLU A 5 -31.88 -6.32 -43.32
C GLU A 5 -32.86 -6.09 -42.17
N ARG A 6 -32.35 -5.50 -41.05
CA ARG A 6 -33.13 -5.11 -39.86
C ARG A 6 -33.70 -3.69 -39.94
N GLY A 7 -33.62 -3.04 -41.12
CA GLY A 7 -34.21 -1.72 -41.34
C GLY A 7 -33.34 -0.52 -40.95
N TYR A 8 -32.08 -0.72 -40.63
CA TYR A 8 -31.17 0.40 -40.43
C TYR A 8 -30.72 0.99 -41.76
N ASP A 9 -30.56 2.31 -41.79
CA ASP A 9 -30.06 2.99 -42.98
C ASP A 9 -28.68 2.46 -43.39
N ARG A 10 -28.46 2.31 -44.68
CA ARG A 10 -27.23 1.75 -45.25
C ARG A 10 -26.01 2.61 -44.92
N GLU A 11 -26.17 3.92 -44.95
CA GLU A 11 -25.08 4.85 -44.67
C GLU A 11 -24.70 4.81 -43.18
N PHE A 12 -25.69 4.70 -42.30
CA PHE A 12 -25.46 4.48 -40.85
C PHE A 12 -24.73 3.16 -40.60
N ALA A 13 -25.18 2.08 -41.23
CA ALA A 13 -24.52 0.77 -41.08
C ALA A 13 -23.07 0.80 -41.59
N GLN A 14 -22.81 1.53 -42.70
CA GLN A 14 -21.44 1.69 -43.22
C GLN A 14 -20.57 2.52 -42.29
N ARG A 15 -21.07 3.58 -41.68
CA ARG A 15 -20.33 4.37 -40.68
C ARG A 15 -19.98 3.54 -39.47
N CYS A 16 -20.92 2.76 -38.93
CA CYS A 16 -20.66 1.83 -37.82
C CYS A 16 -19.57 0.81 -38.17
N PHE A 17 -19.66 0.22 -39.39
CA PHE A 17 -18.64 -0.73 -39.85
C PHE A 17 -17.26 -0.09 -39.95
N ASN A 18 -17.18 1.12 -40.54
CA ASN A 18 -15.91 1.83 -40.67
C ASN A 18 -15.30 2.20 -39.30
N GLN A 19 -16.13 2.58 -38.31
CA GLN A 19 -15.66 2.78 -36.93
C GLN A 19 -15.09 1.51 -36.34
N ILE A 20 -15.80 0.39 -36.41
CA ILE A 20 -15.33 -0.91 -35.91
C ILE A 20 -14.06 -1.36 -36.63
N ARG A 21 -14.00 -1.18 -37.96
CA ARG A 21 -12.82 -1.47 -38.77
C ARG A 21 -11.64 -0.59 -38.37
N GLY A 22 -11.83 0.70 -38.11
CA GLY A 22 -10.82 1.61 -37.62
C GLY A 22 -10.26 1.17 -36.26
N PHE A 23 -11.10 0.66 -35.34
CA PHE A 23 -10.66 0.05 -34.10
C PHE A 23 -9.87 -1.25 -34.34
N GLY A 24 -10.24 -2.07 -35.31
CA GLY A 24 -9.55 -3.30 -35.68
C GLY A 24 -8.20 -3.04 -36.37
N GLU A 25 -8.08 -1.99 -37.18
CA GLU A 25 -6.84 -1.57 -37.82
C GLU A 25 -5.90 -0.82 -36.88
N TYR A 26 -6.46 -0.10 -35.88
CA TYR A 26 -5.67 0.61 -34.88
C TYR A 26 -5.01 -0.36 -33.90
N GLY A 27 -5.51 -1.60 -33.83
CA GLY A 27 -5.00 -2.63 -32.92
C GLY A 27 -5.02 -2.16 -31.46
N PHE A 28 -4.51 -2.98 -30.58
CA PHE A 28 -4.11 -2.53 -29.26
C PHE A 28 -2.94 -1.55 -29.45
N PRO A 29 -3.03 -0.26 -29.05
CA PRO A 29 -1.99 0.72 -29.37
C PRO A 29 -0.62 0.19 -28.93
N GLU A 30 0.31 0.04 -29.86
CA GLU A 30 1.66 -0.49 -29.59
C GLU A 30 2.35 0.32 -28.49
N SER A 31 2.18 1.65 -28.49
CA SER A 31 2.66 2.55 -27.45
C SER A 31 2.07 2.21 -26.08
N HIS A 32 0.80 1.82 -25.99
CA HIS A 32 0.16 1.39 -24.75
C HIS A 32 0.73 0.05 -24.26
N ALA A 33 0.88 -0.92 -25.15
CA ALA A 33 1.49 -2.21 -24.82
C ALA A 33 2.95 -2.06 -24.36
N ALA A 34 3.75 -1.25 -25.04
CA ALA A 34 5.12 -0.97 -24.69
C ALA A 34 5.24 -0.25 -23.32
N SER A 35 4.38 0.75 -23.07
CA SER A 35 4.33 1.45 -21.79
C SER A 35 3.97 0.52 -20.64
N PHE A 36 2.97 -0.35 -20.82
CA PHE A 36 2.60 -1.33 -19.80
C PHE A 36 3.68 -2.39 -19.60
N ALA A 37 4.35 -2.86 -20.66
CA ALA A 37 5.48 -3.78 -20.52
C ALA A 37 6.61 -3.17 -19.69
N HIS A 38 6.92 -1.89 -19.89
CA HIS A 38 7.91 -1.16 -19.11
C HIS A 38 7.49 -1.06 -17.62
N LEU A 39 6.24 -0.67 -17.35
CA LEU A 39 5.72 -0.59 -15.98
C LEU A 39 5.74 -1.96 -15.26
N VAL A 40 5.34 -3.02 -15.96
CA VAL A 40 5.39 -4.39 -15.42
C VAL A 40 6.82 -4.81 -15.11
N TYR A 41 7.76 -4.54 -16.01
CA TYR A 41 9.16 -4.86 -15.80
C TYR A 41 9.74 -4.14 -14.58
N VAL A 42 9.54 -2.80 -14.50
CA VAL A 42 10.04 -1.98 -13.39
C VAL A 42 9.41 -2.41 -12.06
N SER A 43 8.09 -2.62 -12.03
CA SER A 43 7.38 -3.07 -10.83
C SER A 43 7.85 -4.43 -10.35
N SER A 44 8.04 -5.38 -11.28
CA SER A 44 8.55 -6.72 -10.96
C SER A 44 9.99 -6.66 -10.46
N TRP A 45 10.81 -5.82 -11.05
CA TRP A 45 12.19 -5.61 -10.63
C TRP A 45 12.26 -5.02 -9.22
N LEU A 46 11.48 -3.96 -8.95
CA LEU A 46 11.38 -3.35 -7.61
C LEU A 46 10.89 -4.36 -6.58
N LYS A 47 9.84 -5.13 -6.89
CA LYS A 47 9.34 -6.17 -5.99
C LYS A 47 10.39 -7.25 -5.71
N CYS A 48 11.18 -7.63 -6.71
CA CYS A 48 12.21 -8.65 -6.57
C CYS A 48 13.40 -8.18 -5.70
N HIS A 49 13.84 -6.94 -5.90
CA HIS A 49 15.05 -6.42 -5.28
C HIS A 49 14.80 -5.60 -4.02
N PHE A 50 13.62 -5.00 -3.89
CA PHE A 50 13.22 -4.10 -2.79
C PHE A 50 11.79 -4.39 -2.32
N PRO A 51 11.50 -5.63 -1.86
CA PRO A 51 10.15 -6.05 -1.50
C PRO A 51 9.55 -5.25 -0.34
N ALA A 52 10.34 -4.83 0.65
CA ALA A 52 9.88 -4.01 1.75
C ALA A 52 9.48 -2.62 1.28
N ALA A 53 10.32 -1.95 0.50
CA ALA A 53 10.01 -0.64 -0.07
C ALA A 53 8.83 -0.70 -1.04
N PHE A 54 8.74 -1.74 -1.86
CA PHE A 54 7.62 -1.96 -2.77
C PHE A 54 6.30 -2.13 -2.03
N GLY A 55 6.27 -2.98 -0.99
CA GLY A 55 5.10 -3.19 -0.15
C GLY A 55 4.68 -1.92 0.59
N CYS A 56 5.65 -1.17 1.15
CA CYS A 56 5.43 0.11 1.80
C CYS A 56 4.78 1.14 0.86
N ALA A 57 5.32 1.30 -0.35
CA ALA A 57 4.80 2.21 -1.36
C ALA A 57 3.37 1.85 -1.77
N LEU A 58 3.06 0.55 -1.96
CA LEU A 58 1.71 0.10 -2.29
C LEU A 58 0.71 0.37 -1.15
N LEU A 59 1.09 0.12 0.10
CA LEU A 59 0.23 0.41 1.26
C LEU A 59 -0.04 1.90 1.41
N ASN A 60 0.94 2.76 1.13
CA ASN A 60 0.79 4.21 1.21
C ASN A 60 0.05 4.81 0.01
N SER A 61 -0.04 4.08 -1.10
CA SER A 61 -0.78 4.48 -2.31
C SER A 61 -2.27 4.08 -2.25
N GLN A 62 -2.74 3.51 -1.15
CA GLN A 62 -4.17 3.18 -0.97
C GLN A 62 -5.04 4.45 -0.90
N PRO A 63 -6.29 4.42 -1.45
CA PRO A 63 -6.99 3.23 -1.95
C PRO A 63 -6.56 2.80 -3.36
N MET A 64 -6.30 1.50 -3.53
CA MET A 64 -6.01 0.88 -4.83
C MET A 64 -7.10 -0.16 -5.16
N GLY A 65 -7.52 -0.22 -6.45
CA GLY A 65 -8.76 -0.88 -6.84
C GLY A 65 -8.91 -2.36 -6.51
N PHE A 66 -7.86 -3.19 -6.68
CA PHE A 66 -8.03 -4.66 -6.65
C PHE A 66 -7.36 -5.38 -5.48
N TYR A 67 -6.49 -4.71 -4.74
CA TYR A 67 -5.71 -5.34 -3.68
C TYR A 67 -6.01 -4.73 -2.32
N ALA A 68 -6.54 -5.57 -1.42
CA ALA A 68 -6.73 -5.17 -0.04
C ALA A 68 -5.35 -5.06 0.68
N PRO A 69 -5.17 -4.13 1.63
CA PRO A 69 -3.94 -4.01 2.40
C PRO A 69 -3.44 -5.32 3.00
N ALA A 70 -4.34 -6.16 3.51
CA ALA A 70 -4.01 -7.46 4.08
C ALA A 70 -3.35 -8.42 3.06
N GLN A 71 -3.71 -8.34 1.78
CA GLN A 71 -3.08 -9.14 0.72
C GLN A 71 -1.65 -8.67 0.44
N ILE A 72 -1.41 -7.35 0.45
CA ILE A 72 -0.08 -6.77 0.28
C ILE A 72 0.83 -7.16 1.44
N VAL A 73 0.33 -7.08 2.67
CA VAL A 73 1.06 -7.49 3.89
C VAL A 73 1.41 -8.98 3.85
N ARG A 74 0.45 -9.83 3.43
CA ARG A 74 0.70 -11.26 3.29
C ARG A 74 1.77 -11.54 2.24
N ASP A 75 1.65 -10.96 1.06
CA ASP A 75 2.63 -11.10 -0.02
C ASP A 75 4.03 -10.64 0.42
N ALA A 76 4.15 -9.52 1.11
CA ALA A 76 5.42 -9.04 1.66
C ALA A 76 6.05 -10.07 2.62
N ARG A 77 5.27 -10.65 3.54
CA ARG A 77 5.73 -11.68 4.47
C ARG A 77 6.17 -12.96 3.74
N GLU A 78 5.42 -13.39 2.75
CA GLU A 78 5.75 -14.57 1.92
C GLU A 78 7.06 -14.36 1.14
N HIS A 79 7.44 -13.10 0.85
CA HIS A 79 8.72 -12.73 0.24
C HIS A 79 9.83 -12.40 1.26
N GLY A 80 9.64 -12.74 2.53
CA GLY A 80 10.66 -12.61 3.57
C GLY A 80 10.79 -11.23 4.19
N VAL A 81 9.84 -10.32 3.96
CA VAL A 81 9.81 -9.00 4.60
C VAL A 81 9.29 -9.13 6.04
N SER A 82 10.05 -8.62 7.00
CA SER A 82 9.57 -8.42 8.37
C SER A 82 8.54 -7.30 8.38
N VAL A 83 7.29 -7.63 8.73
CA VAL A 83 6.20 -6.64 8.82
C VAL A 83 5.85 -6.42 10.29
N LEU A 84 6.16 -5.22 10.77
CA LEU A 84 5.91 -4.75 12.13
C LEU A 84 4.50 -4.17 12.23
N PRO A 85 3.76 -4.44 13.32
CA PRO A 85 2.40 -3.94 13.51
C PRO A 85 2.36 -2.40 13.62
N ALA A 86 1.18 -1.82 13.44
CA ALA A 86 0.95 -0.44 13.81
C ALA A 86 1.07 -0.29 15.32
N ASP A 87 1.71 0.78 15.79
CA ASP A 87 1.93 1.03 17.20
C ASP A 87 1.87 2.53 17.51
N VAL A 88 1.21 2.90 18.59
CA VAL A 88 0.99 4.31 18.97
C VAL A 88 2.29 5.05 19.30
N ASN A 89 3.32 4.34 19.76
CA ASN A 89 4.61 4.92 20.08
C ASN A 89 5.62 4.90 18.93
N LEU A 90 5.41 4.07 17.91
CA LEU A 90 6.39 3.81 16.87
C LEU A 90 5.92 4.26 15.47
N SER A 91 4.64 4.04 15.16
CA SER A 91 4.11 4.30 13.81
C SER A 91 3.90 5.78 13.53
N GLN A 92 4.07 6.14 12.27
CA GLN A 92 3.58 7.37 11.67
C GLN A 92 2.17 7.14 11.09
N TRP A 93 1.61 8.15 10.44
CA TRP A 93 0.35 7.98 9.69
C TRP A 93 0.54 6.98 8.56
N ASP A 94 1.54 7.20 7.71
CA ASP A 94 1.92 6.29 6.63
C ASP A 94 2.78 5.13 7.15
N CYS A 95 2.81 4.04 6.37
CA CYS A 95 3.78 2.97 6.58
C CYS A 95 5.20 3.49 6.37
N THR A 96 6.14 2.98 7.14
CA THR A 96 7.56 3.39 7.10
C THR A 96 8.48 2.18 6.98
N LEU A 97 9.72 2.43 6.61
CA LEU A 97 10.78 1.43 6.61
C LEU A 97 11.66 1.66 7.82
N GLU A 98 11.95 0.59 8.55
CA GLU A 98 12.79 0.61 9.75
C GLU A 98 13.99 -0.33 9.57
N ASP A 99 15.17 0.13 9.92
CA ASP A 99 16.34 -0.74 10.02
C ASP A 99 16.25 -1.52 11.34
N ILE A 100 16.10 -2.83 11.24
CA ILE A 100 15.98 -3.71 12.43
C ILE A 100 17.33 -4.26 12.90
N GLY A 101 18.42 -3.83 12.29
CA GLY A 101 19.77 -4.30 12.60
C GLY A 101 19.95 -5.80 12.36
N GLY A 102 21.13 -6.23 12.05
CA GLY A 102 21.48 -7.64 11.90
C GLY A 102 22.83 -7.79 11.20
N GLU A 103 23.62 -8.77 11.63
CA GLU A 103 24.85 -9.12 10.92
C GLU A 103 24.48 -9.72 9.57
N THR A 104 24.93 -9.09 8.50
CA THR A 104 24.80 -9.64 7.15
C THR A 104 25.76 -10.82 7.01
N PRO A 105 25.29 -12.07 6.81
CA PRO A 105 26.20 -13.20 6.59
C PRO A 105 27.10 -12.92 5.40
N ALA A 106 28.40 -13.10 5.57
CA ALA A 106 29.43 -12.74 4.58
C ALA A 106 29.31 -13.44 3.21
N ASN A 107 28.49 -14.48 3.08
CA ASN A 107 28.41 -15.34 1.90
C ASN A 107 27.25 -15.07 0.93
N ASP A 108 26.42 -14.06 1.19
CA ASP A 108 25.24 -13.80 0.37
C ASP A 108 25.43 -12.59 -0.56
N ARG A 109 26.48 -12.66 -1.38
CA ARG A 109 26.95 -11.54 -2.22
C ARG A 109 26.05 -11.18 -3.40
N GLU A 110 25.01 -11.95 -3.71
CA GLU A 110 24.33 -11.80 -5.01
C GLU A 110 22.80 -11.59 -4.98
N ARG A 111 22.12 -11.64 -3.84
CA ARG A 111 20.69 -11.41 -3.78
C ARG A 111 20.36 -10.20 -2.90
N GLY A 112 20.03 -9.09 -3.52
CA GLY A 112 19.34 -7.93 -2.92
C GLY A 112 19.87 -7.49 -1.54
N ARG A 113 21.15 -7.15 -1.45
CA ARG A 113 21.91 -6.94 -0.21
C ARG A 113 21.40 -5.83 0.71
N GLN A 114 20.50 -4.98 0.21
CA GLN A 114 20.12 -3.75 0.90
C GLN A 114 18.87 -3.83 1.78
N GLU A 115 18.01 -4.85 1.62
CA GLU A 115 16.74 -4.89 2.36
C GLU A 115 16.62 -5.97 3.44
N ARG A 116 17.62 -6.82 3.67
CA ARG A 116 17.48 -7.92 4.66
C ARG A 116 17.28 -7.45 6.10
N ASN A 117 17.72 -6.24 6.38
CA ASN A 117 17.60 -5.64 7.71
C ASN A 117 16.53 -4.53 7.73
N ILE A 118 15.76 -4.41 6.66
CA ILE A 118 14.69 -3.43 6.58
C ILE A 118 13.34 -4.11 6.85
N ALA A 119 12.66 -3.65 7.88
CA ALA A 119 11.29 -4.02 8.18
C ALA A 119 10.32 -2.97 7.64
N LEU A 120 9.13 -3.43 7.28
CA LEU A 120 7.99 -2.59 6.96
C LEU A 120 7.16 -2.38 8.24
N ARG A 121 7.13 -1.15 8.78
CA ARG A 121 6.23 -0.76 9.87
C ARG A 121 4.89 -0.33 9.30
N LEU A 122 3.80 -0.93 9.77
CA LEU A 122 2.46 -0.48 9.40
C LEU A 122 2.15 0.88 10.01
N GLY A 123 1.61 1.79 9.18
CA GLY A 123 1.17 3.11 9.60
C GLY A 123 -0.19 3.08 10.31
N LEU A 124 -0.49 4.10 11.09
CA LEU A 124 -1.78 4.24 11.78
C LEU A 124 -2.97 4.36 10.81
N ARG A 125 -2.74 4.73 9.55
CA ARG A 125 -3.76 4.72 8.49
C ARG A 125 -4.34 3.32 8.21
N GLN A 126 -3.66 2.26 8.63
CA GLN A 126 -4.12 0.88 8.48
C GLN A 126 -5.14 0.48 9.56
N VAL A 127 -5.31 1.29 10.61
CA VAL A 127 -6.32 1.09 11.64
C VAL A 127 -7.68 1.54 11.13
N ASP A 128 -8.59 0.59 10.96
CA ASP A 128 -9.91 0.86 10.39
C ASP A 128 -10.67 1.92 11.19
N GLY A 129 -11.16 2.94 10.47
CA GLY A 129 -11.95 4.03 11.03
C GLY A 129 -11.18 4.96 11.99
N LEU A 130 -9.86 4.95 12.03
CA LEU A 130 -9.06 5.95 12.73
C LEU A 130 -8.89 7.19 11.84
N PRO A 131 -9.43 8.37 12.21
CA PRO A 131 -9.26 9.57 11.40
C PRO A 131 -7.81 10.06 11.40
N GLU A 132 -7.33 10.53 10.25
CA GLU A 132 -5.97 11.08 10.10
C GLU A 132 -5.68 12.22 11.11
N ALA A 133 -6.65 13.11 11.33
CA ALA A 133 -6.52 14.22 12.30
C ALA A 133 -6.30 13.72 13.73
N VAL A 134 -6.84 12.56 14.10
CA VAL A 134 -6.61 11.94 15.42
C VAL A 134 -5.21 11.36 15.48
N ALA A 135 -4.78 10.66 14.44
CA ALA A 135 -3.43 10.10 14.37
C ALA A 135 -2.37 11.22 14.34
N ALA A 136 -2.59 12.29 13.58
CA ALA A 136 -1.67 13.44 13.54
C ALA A 136 -1.47 14.07 14.93
N ARG A 137 -2.57 14.24 15.69
CA ARG A 137 -2.49 14.76 17.07
C ARG A 137 -1.76 13.82 18.00
N LEU A 138 -2.02 12.52 17.89
CA LEU A 138 -1.32 11.48 18.65
C LEU A 138 0.20 11.52 18.37
N ILE A 139 0.58 11.62 17.11
CA ILE A 139 1.98 11.70 16.70
C ILE A 139 2.63 12.98 17.23
N ALA A 140 1.99 14.14 17.07
CA ALA A 140 2.52 15.42 17.53
C ALA A 140 2.74 15.45 19.04
N GLU A 141 1.81 14.94 19.84
CA GLU A 141 1.92 14.85 21.29
C GLU A 141 3.01 13.87 21.75
N ARG A 142 3.20 12.79 20.98
CA ARG A 142 4.30 11.85 21.19
C ARG A 142 5.65 12.50 20.93
N GLU A 143 5.77 13.23 19.82
CA GLU A 143 7.01 13.94 19.46
C GLU A 143 7.37 15.04 20.47
N ALA A 144 6.39 15.74 21.01
CA ALA A 144 6.58 16.80 21.99
C ALA A 144 6.91 16.28 23.39
N GLY A 145 6.28 15.19 23.82
CA GLY A 145 6.32 14.72 25.21
C GLY A 145 6.86 13.31 25.41
N GLY A 146 7.46 12.69 24.39
CA GLY A 146 7.97 11.33 24.42
C GLY A 146 6.89 10.25 24.31
N ALA A 147 7.30 9.01 24.34
CA ALA A 147 6.42 7.85 24.25
C ALA A 147 5.30 7.86 25.31
N TYR A 148 4.18 7.25 24.98
CA TYR A 148 3.09 7.03 25.94
C TYR A 148 3.40 5.82 26.80
N ALA A 149 3.39 6.02 28.12
CA ALA A 149 3.65 4.95 29.06
C ALA A 149 2.50 3.94 29.12
N ASP A 150 1.27 4.43 29.03
CA ASP A 150 0.03 3.67 29.11
C ASP A 150 -1.13 4.34 28.35
N VAL A 151 -2.28 3.67 28.35
CA VAL A 151 -3.49 4.15 27.67
C VAL A 151 -4.06 5.41 28.31
N ALA A 152 -3.86 5.61 29.62
CA ALA A 152 -4.33 6.81 30.33
C ALA A 152 -3.53 8.03 29.88
N ALA A 153 -2.20 7.92 29.84
CA ALA A 153 -1.32 8.98 29.33
C ALA A 153 -1.63 9.32 27.86
N LEU A 154 -1.88 8.29 27.02
CA LEU A 154 -2.30 8.48 25.64
C LEU A 154 -3.61 9.27 25.57
N LYS A 155 -4.63 8.85 26.31
CA LYS A 155 -5.95 9.51 26.34
C LYS A 155 -5.85 10.97 26.75
N ASP A 156 -5.13 11.25 27.81
CA ASP A 156 -5.05 12.58 28.42
C ASP A 156 -4.22 13.54 27.55
N ARG A 157 -3.05 13.10 27.07
CA ARG A 157 -2.17 13.93 26.23
C ARG A 157 -2.74 14.16 24.83
N ALA A 158 -3.10 13.08 24.12
CA ALA A 158 -3.62 13.20 22.77
C ALA A 158 -5.10 13.61 22.70
N ARG A 159 -5.79 13.70 23.85
CA ARG A 159 -7.20 14.09 23.97
C ARG A 159 -8.12 13.29 23.04
N ILE A 160 -7.94 11.97 23.04
CA ILE A 160 -8.72 11.05 22.21
C ILE A 160 -9.86 10.41 22.99
N GLY A 161 -11.00 10.24 22.32
CA GLY A 161 -12.18 9.65 22.92
C GLY A 161 -12.14 8.11 22.96
N PRO A 162 -13.01 7.48 23.77
CA PRO A 162 -13.06 6.02 23.94
C PRO A 162 -13.16 5.27 22.62
N ALA A 163 -13.96 5.74 21.67
CA ALA A 163 -14.13 5.09 20.37
C ALA A 163 -12.83 4.95 19.57
N HIS A 164 -11.92 5.93 19.67
CA HIS A 164 -10.62 5.86 19.01
C HIS A 164 -9.65 4.93 19.75
N ILE A 165 -9.76 4.86 21.09
CA ILE A 165 -8.99 3.91 21.92
C ILE A 165 -9.41 2.47 21.56
N GLU A 166 -10.72 2.21 21.43
CA GLU A 166 -11.23 0.91 21.00
C GLU A 166 -10.72 0.49 19.62
N ARG A 167 -10.63 1.42 18.66
CA ARG A 167 -10.07 1.16 17.33
C ARG A 167 -8.58 0.83 17.38
N LEU A 168 -7.82 1.58 18.17
CA LEU A 168 -6.39 1.31 18.38
C LEU A 168 -6.19 -0.03 19.07
N ALA A 169 -7.02 -0.37 20.06
CA ALA A 169 -6.99 -1.68 20.74
C ALA A 169 -7.36 -2.82 19.77
N SER A 170 -8.37 -2.64 18.94
CA SER A 170 -8.78 -3.63 17.92
C SER A 170 -7.68 -3.83 16.86
N GLY A 171 -6.85 -2.82 16.62
CA GLY A 171 -5.69 -2.87 15.74
C GLY A 171 -4.41 -3.36 16.43
N ASP A 172 -4.48 -3.77 17.69
CA ASP A 172 -3.32 -4.21 18.50
C ASP A 172 -2.17 -3.18 18.52
N CYS A 173 -2.55 -1.88 18.63
CA CYS A 173 -1.59 -0.77 18.50
C CYS A 173 -0.85 -0.41 19.78
N PHE A 174 -0.94 -1.19 20.84
CA PHE A 174 -0.34 -0.92 22.15
C PHE A 174 0.83 -1.83 22.51
N GLY A 175 1.40 -2.52 21.51
CA GLY A 175 2.46 -3.50 21.73
C GLY A 175 3.73 -2.95 22.39
N SER A 176 4.01 -1.65 22.22
CA SER A 176 5.14 -0.96 22.88
C SER A 176 4.84 -0.55 24.33
N MET A 177 3.59 -0.56 24.74
CA MET A 177 3.18 -0.34 26.11
C MET A 177 3.27 -1.67 26.88
N GLN A 178 3.95 -1.68 27.99
CA GLN A 178 3.98 -2.85 28.89
C GLN A 178 2.67 -2.91 29.67
N LEU A 179 1.63 -3.46 29.03
CA LEU A 179 0.29 -3.65 29.62
C LEU A 179 0.20 -5.03 30.24
#